data_cd0848619983da8d2b500d72d1f42b6e
#
_entry.id   cd0848619983da8d2b500d72d1f42b6e
#
_cell.length_a   1.000
_cell.length_b   1.000
_cell.length_c   1.000
_cell.angle_alpha   90.00
_cell.angle_beta   90.00
_cell.angle_gamma   90.00
#
_symmetry.space_group_name_H-M   'P 1'
#
loop_
_entity.id
_entity.type
_entity.pdbx_description
1 polymer ?
#
loop_
_entity_poly.entity_id
_entity_poly.type
_entity_poly.pdbx_seq_one_letter_code
_entity_poly.pdbx_strand_id
1 'polypeptide(L)'
;MNNMIQQLSKKLFAFTSAITFACLPIFPAQAAPLPQKNAIVASTPNQIKLKLYGGVKTRTPMVQWYLEELGIPYEYISLNISAGENRKPEYLAINPMGKVPAILDGNLKLWESGAILLYLAEKYQKKPNSLDESAQIMQWVFFANATLSPALFTEKQRTTEMPRLLVALNQILQNKSFLVGNSLSAADIAVVSYLYYAKILVAVNYNQYPAINSYLNTMATRPDFKNTIGKR
;
A
#
# COMPACT_ATOMS: atom_id res chain seq x y z
N MET A 1 16.82 12.06 56.06
CA MET A 1 16.11 12.13 54.79
C MET A 1 15.04 13.24 54.79
N ASN A 2 15.12 14.26 55.64
CA ASN A 2 14.11 15.33 55.79
C ASN A 2 14.63 16.76 55.54
N ASN A 3 15.86 16.95 55.05
CA ASN A 3 16.44 18.29 54.87
C ASN A 3 16.65 18.73 53.41
N MET A 4 16.29 17.85 52.44
CA MET A 4 16.48 18.20 51.03
C MET A 4 15.18 18.68 50.35
N ILE A 5 14.04 18.42 50.98
CA ILE A 5 12.71 18.83 50.43
C ILE A 5 12.34 20.24 50.84
N GLN A 6 12.88 20.76 51.94
CA GLN A 6 12.59 22.12 52.41
C GLN A 6 13.40 23.23 51.74
N GLN A 7 14.46 22.91 50.99
CA GLN A 7 15.24 23.91 50.28
C GLN A 7 14.77 24.24 48.83
N LEU A 8 13.84 23.42 48.28
CA LEU A 8 13.29 23.65 46.95
C LEU A 8 12.03 24.52 46.93
N SER A 9 11.43 24.82 48.10
CA SER A 9 10.23 25.65 48.16
C SER A 9 10.47 27.16 48.37
N LYS A 10 11.72 27.60 48.52
CA LYS A 10 12.04 29.03 48.79
C LYS A 10 12.64 29.79 47.60
N LYS A 11 12.70 29.21 46.40
CA LYS A 11 13.22 29.92 45.20
C LYS A 11 12.16 30.15 44.11
N LEU A 12 10.86 30.01 44.42
CA LEU A 12 9.83 30.20 43.41
C LEU A 12 8.88 31.37 43.72
N PHE A 13 9.42 32.47 44.29
CA PHE A 13 8.63 33.70 44.43
C PHE A 13 9.57 34.89 44.27
N ALA A 14 9.79 35.38 43.08
CA ALA A 14 10.09 36.76 42.72
C ALA A 14 10.45 36.85 41.22
N PHE A 15 9.46 36.89 40.35
CA PHE A 15 9.57 37.57 39.06
C PHE A 15 8.14 37.91 38.58
N THR A 16 7.54 38.90 39.20
CA THR A 16 6.41 39.63 38.62
C THR A 16 6.98 40.71 37.73
N SER A 17 7.24 40.38 36.47
CA SER A 17 7.47 41.36 35.42
C SER A 17 6.14 41.68 34.74
N ALA A 18 5.71 42.91 34.86
CA ALA A 18 4.54 43.46 34.21
C ALA A 18 4.73 43.41 32.69
N ILE A 19 4.06 42.48 32.04
CA ILE A 19 3.95 42.49 30.58
C ILE A 19 2.76 43.37 30.23
N THR A 20 3.05 44.60 29.79
CA THR A 20 2.08 45.49 29.15
C THR A 20 1.69 44.87 27.82
N PHE A 21 0.48 44.36 27.75
CA PHE A 21 -0.15 43.90 26.49
C PHE A 21 -0.42 45.12 25.61
N ALA A 22 0.42 45.34 24.62
CA ALA A 22 0.11 46.25 23.52
C ALA A 22 -0.97 45.56 22.65
N CYS A 23 -2.17 46.10 22.71
CA CYS A 23 -3.29 45.68 21.87
C CYS A 23 -2.99 46.06 20.42
N LEU A 24 -2.45 45.12 19.64
CA LEU A 24 -2.35 45.29 18.18
C LEU A 24 -3.74 45.03 17.55
N PRO A 25 -4.17 45.85 16.59
CA PRO A 25 -5.44 45.63 15.92
C PRO A 25 -5.44 44.30 15.18
N ILE A 26 -6.40 43.44 15.52
CA ILE A 26 -6.65 42.19 14.80
C ILE A 26 -7.28 42.57 13.46
N PHE A 27 -6.47 42.56 12.40
CA PHE A 27 -7.01 42.56 11.04
C PHE A 27 -7.68 41.21 10.80
N PRO A 28 -8.94 41.16 10.29
CA PRO A 28 -9.51 39.88 9.90
C PRO A 28 -8.63 39.28 8.81
N ALA A 29 -8.04 38.12 9.08
CA ALA A 29 -7.35 37.34 8.07
C ALA A 29 -8.37 36.98 6.98
N GLN A 30 -8.23 37.60 5.83
CA GLN A 30 -8.98 37.24 4.64
C GLN A 30 -8.55 35.81 4.28
N ALA A 31 -9.46 34.86 4.46
CA ALA A 31 -9.22 33.48 4.07
C ALA A 31 -8.90 33.46 2.58
N ALA A 32 -7.71 33.03 2.22
CA ALA A 32 -7.36 32.77 0.84
C ALA A 32 -8.37 31.77 0.27
N PRO A 33 -8.91 32.00 -0.94
CA PRO A 33 -9.80 31.05 -1.55
C PRO A 33 -9.08 29.72 -1.70
N LEU A 34 -9.74 28.64 -1.23
CA LEU A 34 -9.28 27.29 -1.43
C LEU A 34 -9.01 27.09 -2.93
N PRO A 35 -7.92 26.42 -3.33
CA PRO A 35 -7.67 26.15 -4.73
C PRO A 35 -8.87 25.40 -5.31
N GLN A 36 -9.54 26.03 -6.26
CA GLN A 36 -10.62 25.40 -7.00
C GLN A 36 -10.06 24.12 -7.62
N LYS A 37 -10.72 22.99 -7.36
CA LYS A 37 -10.49 21.73 -8.06
C LYS A 37 -10.56 22.05 -9.56
N ASN A 38 -9.39 22.16 -10.20
CA ASN A 38 -9.34 22.35 -11.64
C ASN A 38 -10.16 21.24 -12.28
N ALA A 39 -11.13 21.65 -13.08
CA ALA A 39 -11.92 20.77 -13.90
C ALA A 39 -10.98 19.83 -14.64
N ILE A 40 -11.29 18.54 -14.54
CA ILE A 40 -10.60 17.47 -15.28
C ILE A 40 -10.74 17.87 -16.76
N VAL A 41 -9.68 18.42 -17.34
CA VAL A 41 -9.58 18.59 -18.78
C VAL A 41 -9.63 17.18 -19.35
N ALA A 42 -10.68 16.90 -20.11
CA ALA A 42 -10.83 15.64 -20.82
C ALA A 42 -9.57 15.43 -21.66
N SER A 43 -8.72 14.50 -21.23
CA SER A 43 -7.51 14.13 -21.96
C SER A 43 -7.94 13.48 -23.26
N THR A 44 -7.45 14.00 -24.38
CA THR A 44 -7.51 13.35 -25.69
C THR A 44 -7.13 11.86 -25.56
N PRO A 45 -7.87 10.96 -26.24
CA PRO A 45 -7.60 9.54 -26.15
C PRO A 45 -6.31 9.23 -26.94
N ASN A 46 -5.15 9.21 -26.30
CA ASN A 46 -3.97 8.44 -26.72
C ASN A 46 -2.64 8.84 -26.06
N GLN A 47 -2.59 9.20 -24.79
CA GLN A 47 -1.31 9.20 -24.09
C GLN A 47 -1.39 8.28 -22.87
N ILE A 48 -0.82 7.07 -23.04
CA ILE A 48 -0.48 6.19 -21.93
C ILE A 48 0.49 6.95 -21.03
N LYS A 49 -0.02 7.50 -19.92
CA LYS A 49 0.77 8.29 -18.97
C LYS A 49 1.50 7.42 -17.96
N LEU A 50 0.97 6.22 -17.68
CA LEU A 50 1.49 5.34 -16.66
C LEU A 50 2.41 4.31 -17.30
N LYS A 51 3.66 4.22 -16.77
CA LYS A 51 4.61 3.17 -17.10
C LYS A 51 4.81 2.29 -15.89
N LEU A 52 4.74 0.96 -16.08
CA LEU A 52 5.03 -0.02 -15.06
C LEU A 52 6.34 -0.72 -15.38
N TYR A 53 7.33 -0.53 -14.54
CA TYR A 53 8.63 -1.21 -14.62
C TYR A 53 8.60 -2.49 -13.81
N GLY A 54 9.03 -3.59 -14.44
CA GLY A 54 8.97 -4.87 -13.78
C GLY A 54 9.78 -5.97 -14.42
N GLY A 55 9.71 -7.14 -13.81
CA GLY A 55 10.38 -8.34 -14.28
C GLY A 55 9.58 -9.59 -13.95
N VAL A 56 9.89 -10.67 -14.67
CA VAL A 56 9.32 -11.99 -14.41
C VAL A 56 9.73 -12.47 -13.02
N LYS A 57 8.84 -13.22 -12.33
CA LYS A 57 9.06 -13.75 -10.97
C LYS A 57 9.31 -12.69 -9.90
N THR A 58 8.72 -11.52 -10.05
CA THR A 58 8.77 -10.42 -9.08
C THR A 58 7.36 -10.09 -8.56
N ARG A 59 7.21 -9.02 -7.78
CA ARG A 59 5.90 -8.53 -7.32
C ARG A 59 5.16 -7.71 -8.39
N THR A 60 5.72 -7.52 -9.57
CA THR A 60 5.13 -6.71 -10.65
C THR A 60 3.75 -7.21 -11.09
N PRO A 61 3.48 -8.52 -11.25
CA PRO A 61 2.15 -9.00 -11.61
C PRO A 61 1.02 -8.66 -10.63
N MET A 62 1.34 -8.43 -9.35
CA MET A 62 0.39 -7.90 -8.39
C MET A 62 -0.10 -6.50 -8.79
N VAL A 63 0.81 -5.63 -9.22
CA VAL A 63 0.47 -4.28 -9.70
C VAL A 63 -0.24 -4.35 -11.05
N GLN A 64 0.20 -5.23 -11.96
CA GLN A 64 -0.48 -5.45 -13.23
C GLN A 64 -1.93 -5.87 -13.03
N TRP A 65 -2.17 -6.86 -12.15
CA TRP A 65 -3.54 -7.30 -11.85
C TRP A 65 -4.42 -6.14 -11.40
N TYR A 66 -3.91 -5.28 -10.51
CA TYR A 66 -4.71 -4.16 -10.04
C TYR A 66 -4.96 -3.09 -11.11
N LEU A 67 -3.99 -2.82 -11.99
CA LEU A 67 -4.18 -1.93 -13.13
C LEU A 67 -5.25 -2.44 -14.10
N GLU A 68 -5.25 -3.75 -14.40
CA GLU A 68 -6.28 -4.39 -15.24
C GLU A 68 -7.66 -4.29 -14.59
N GLU A 69 -7.81 -4.61 -13.30
CA GLU A 69 -9.07 -4.51 -12.55
C GLU A 69 -9.61 -3.07 -12.48
N LEU A 70 -8.76 -2.08 -12.47
CA LEU A 70 -9.14 -0.66 -12.54
C LEU A 70 -9.41 -0.19 -13.97
N GLY A 71 -9.07 -0.97 -14.99
CA GLY A 71 -9.15 -0.59 -16.40
C GLY A 71 -8.21 0.55 -16.79
N ILE A 72 -7.03 0.64 -16.16
CA ILE A 72 -6.06 1.72 -16.39
C ILE A 72 -5.07 1.30 -17.46
N PRO A 73 -5.00 2.04 -18.59
CA PRO A 73 -4.00 1.78 -19.61
C PRO A 73 -2.60 2.12 -19.11
N TYR A 74 -1.65 1.23 -19.36
CA TYR A 74 -0.24 1.39 -18.97
C TYR A 74 0.70 0.80 -20.02
N GLU A 75 1.92 1.32 -20.05
CA GLU A 75 3.05 0.75 -20.80
C GLU A 75 3.86 -0.15 -19.85
N TYR A 76 4.01 -1.43 -20.19
CA TYR A 76 4.84 -2.34 -19.41
C TYR A 76 6.28 -2.33 -19.90
N ILE A 77 7.20 -1.89 -19.05
CA ILE A 77 8.63 -1.88 -19.30
C ILE A 77 9.27 -3.09 -18.61
N SER A 78 9.53 -4.13 -19.38
CA SER A 78 10.16 -5.35 -18.87
C SER A 78 11.65 -5.12 -18.64
N LEU A 79 12.13 -5.51 -17.45
CA LEU A 79 13.53 -5.46 -17.06
C LEU A 79 14.08 -6.88 -16.88
N ASN A 80 15.21 -7.17 -17.47
CA ASN A 80 15.95 -8.40 -17.22
C ASN A 80 16.76 -8.25 -15.93
N ILE A 81 16.16 -8.72 -14.82
CA ILE A 81 16.76 -8.63 -13.50
C ILE A 81 18.05 -9.46 -13.41
N SER A 82 18.08 -10.62 -14.07
CA SER A 82 19.27 -11.49 -14.09
C SER A 82 20.45 -10.83 -14.83
N ALA A 83 20.17 -10.00 -15.84
CA ALA A 83 21.17 -9.21 -16.54
C ALA A 83 21.51 -7.88 -15.84
N GLY A 84 20.93 -7.61 -14.66
CA GLY A 84 21.23 -6.42 -13.89
C GLY A 84 20.61 -5.11 -14.42
N GLU A 85 19.60 -5.19 -15.29
CA GLU A 85 18.99 -3.98 -15.87
C GLU A 85 18.36 -3.07 -14.82
N ASN A 86 17.91 -3.64 -13.70
CA ASN A 86 17.43 -2.88 -12.54
C ASN A 86 18.55 -2.15 -11.76
N ARG A 87 19.80 -2.28 -12.15
CA ARG A 87 20.97 -1.60 -11.57
C ARG A 87 21.58 -0.57 -12.50
N LYS A 88 21.05 -0.46 -13.73
CA LYS A 88 21.52 0.55 -14.69
C LYS A 88 21.07 1.95 -14.27
N PRO A 89 21.85 3.00 -14.60
CA PRO A 89 21.54 4.38 -14.21
C PRO A 89 20.14 4.83 -14.63
N GLU A 90 19.67 4.41 -15.80
CA GLU A 90 18.36 4.77 -16.35
C GLU A 90 17.23 4.29 -15.45
N TYR A 91 17.31 3.07 -14.91
CA TYR A 91 16.32 2.56 -13.98
C TYR A 91 16.52 3.09 -12.56
N LEU A 92 17.77 3.25 -12.11
CA LEU A 92 18.05 3.84 -10.79
C LEU A 92 17.56 5.29 -10.67
N ALA A 93 17.43 6.01 -11.79
CA ALA A 93 16.78 7.32 -11.84
C ALA A 93 15.26 7.24 -11.58
N ILE A 94 14.63 6.07 -11.77
CA ILE A 94 13.22 5.81 -11.45
C ILE A 94 13.07 5.29 -10.01
N ASN A 95 13.85 4.26 -9.67
CA ASN A 95 13.89 3.67 -8.33
C ASN A 95 15.34 3.50 -7.84
N PRO A 96 15.83 4.40 -6.97
CA PRO A 96 17.21 4.33 -6.46
C PRO A 96 17.55 3.03 -5.71
N MET A 97 16.53 2.32 -5.20
CA MET A 97 16.73 1.03 -4.52
C MET A 97 17.01 -0.11 -5.50
N GLY A 98 16.80 0.10 -6.81
CA GLY A 98 17.02 -0.92 -7.83
C GLY A 98 16.11 -2.13 -7.67
N LYS A 99 14.92 -1.98 -7.09
CA LYS A 99 13.91 -3.02 -6.91
C LYS A 99 12.74 -2.82 -7.87
N VAL A 100 12.00 -3.87 -8.15
CA VAL A 100 10.77 -3.86 -8.94
C VAL A 100 9.61 -4.41 -8.13
N PRO A 101 8.38 -3.95 -8.34
CA PRO A 101 7.92 -2.97 -9.34
C PRO A 101 8.26 -1.51 -8.99
N ALA A 102 8.23 -0.67 -10.03
CA ALA A 102 8.13 0.78 -9.91
C ALA A 102 7.17 1.30 -10.98
N ILE A 103 6.53 2.45 -10.73
CA ILE A 103 5.74 3.15 -11.74
C ILE A 103 6.28 4.56 -11.99
N LEU A 104 6.05 5.03 -13.21
CA LEU A 104 6.15 6.43 -13.59
C LEU A 104 4.76 6.86 -14.06
N ASP A 105 4.14 7.80 -13.35
CA ASP A 105 2.82 8.33 -13.68
C ASP A 105 2.90 9.85 -13.83
N GLY A 106 2.99 10.31 -15.06
CA GLY A 106 3.43 11.67 -15.36
C GLY A 106 4.85 11.92 -14.84
N ASN A 107 4.98 12.82 -13.86
CA ASN A 107 6.28 13.10 -13.22
C ASN A 107 6.49 12.32 -11.90
N LEU A 108 5.47 11.61 -11.42
CA LEU A 108 5.57 10.84 -10.18
C LEU A 108 6.32 9.54 -10.44
N LYS A 109 7.41 9.35 -9.73
CA LYS A 109 8.14 8.08 -9.63
C LYS A 109 7.76 7.44 -8.30
N LEU A 110 7.19 6.25 -8.34
CA LEU A 110 6.76 5.55 -7.13
C LEU A 110 7.21 4.09 -7.18
N TRP A 111 7.70 3.61 -6.08
CA TRP A 111 8.15 2.24 -5.86
C TRP A 111 7.61 1.72 -4.53
N GLU A 112 7.87 0.46 -4.17
CA GLU A 112 7.16 -0.39 -3.22
C GLU A 112 5.77 -0.80 -3.71
N SER A 113 5.56 -2.10 -3.91
CA SER A 113 4.30 -2.62 -4.44
C SER A 113 3.08 -2.19 -3.62
N GLY A 114 3.20 -2.16 -2.29
CA GLY A 114 2.13 -1.70 -1.40
C GLY A 114 1.78 -0.22 -1.58
N ALA A 115 2.80 0.64 -1.69
CA ALA A 115 2.59 2.07 -1.93
C ALA A 115 1.96 2.32 -3.31
N ILE A 116 2.39 1.55 -4.32
CA ILE A 116 1.80 1.62 -5.66
C ILE A 116 0.32 1.23 -5.63
N LEU A 117 -0.05 0.12 -4.96
CA LEU A 117 -1.44 -0.29 -4.84
C LEU A 117 -2.30 0.77 -4.15
N LEU A 118 -1.83 1.37 -3.07
CA LEU A 118 -2.56 2.42 -2.35
C LEU A 118 -2.71 3.69 -3.22
N TYR A 119 -1.67 4.08 -3.93
CA TYR A 119 -1.72 5.21 -4.86
C TYR A 119 -2.73 4.99 -5.99
N LEU A 120 -2.72 3.79 -6.60
CA LEU A 120 -3.67 3.44 -7.67
C LEU A 120 -5.10 3.44 -7.15
N ALA A 121 -5.34 2.91 -5.94
CA ALA A 121 -6.63 2.96 -5.28
C ALA A 121 -7.13 4.40 -5.11
N GLU A 122 -6.30 5.28 -4.57
CA GLU A 122 -6.68 6.66 -4.30
C GLU A 122 -6.92 7.47 -5.58
N LYS A 123 -6.05 7.30 -6.57
CA LYS A 123 -6.09 8.12 -7.79
C LYS A 123 -7.11 7.66 -8.80
N TYR A 124 -7.28 6.35 -8.99
CA TYR A 124 -7.98 5.77 -10.14
C TYR A 124 -9.27 5.04 -9.77
N GLN A 125 -9.57 4.86 -8.50
CA GLN A 125 -10.83 4.26 -8.09
C GLN A 125 -12.02 5.13 -8.49
N LYS A 126 -13.07 4.51 -9.01
CA LYS A 126 -14.27 5.21 -9.52
C LYS A 126 -15.04 5.97 -8.42
N LYS A 127 -15.01 5.44 -7.20
CA LYS A 127 -15.66 6.03 -6.03
C LYS A 127 -14.61 6.18 -4.93
N PRO A 128 -14.42 7.38 -4.38
CA PRO A 128 -13.50 7.58 -3.25
C PRO A 128 -13.92 6.73 -2.05
N ASN A 129 -12.95 6.13 -1.36
CA ASN A 129 -13.18 5.49 -0.08
C ASN A 129 -13.46 6.54 1.01
N SER A 130 -14.18 6.15 2.06
CA SER A 130 -14.16 6.89 3.31
C SER A 130 -12.77 6.82 3.96
N LEU A 131 -12.52 7.69 4.93
CA LEU A 131 -11.25 7.63 5.69
C LEU A 131 -11.06 6.27 6.37
N ASP A 132 -12.14 5.72 6.93
CA ASP A 132 -12.12 4.42 7.62
C ASP A 132 -11.84 3.27 6.64
N GLU A 133 -12.47 3.28 5.46
CA GLU A 133 -12.20 2.29 4.41
C GLU A 133 -10.75 2.39 3.92
N SER A 134 -10.24 3.60 3.70
CA SER A 134 -8.84 3.82 3.31
C SER A 134 -7.88 3.31 4.37
N ALA A 135 -8.15 3.56 5.65
CA ALA A 135 -7.34 3.06 6.76
C ALA A 135 -7.35 1.52 6.84
N GLN A 136 -8.52 0.89 6.64
CA GLN A 136 -8.62 -0.57 6.60
C GLN A 136 -7.89 -1.17 5.40
N ILE A 137 -8.00 -0.58 4.21
CA ILE A 137 -7.26 -1.02 3.02
C ILE A 137 -5.75 -0.91 3.28
N MET A 138 -5.30 0.21 3.83
CA MET A 138 -3.89 0.43 4.19
C MET A 138 -3.39 -0.60 5.19
N GLN A 139 -4.18 -0.91 6.23
CA GLN A 139 -3.87 -1.94 7.22
C GLN A 139 -3.62 -3.30 6.56
N TRP A 140 -4.48 -3.72 5.62
CA TRP A 140 -4.32 -4.99 4.92
C TRP A 140 -3.13 -5.00 3.97
N VAL A 141 -2.85 -3.90 3.28
CA VAL A 141 -1.67 -3.78 2.42
C VAL A 141 -0.39 -3.86 3.24
N PHE A 142 -0.31 -3.19 4.40
CA PHE A 142 0.82 -3.32 5.31
C PHE A 142 0.93 -4.71 5.93
N PHE A 143 -0.19 -5.30 6.36
CA PHE A 143 -0.22 -6.67 6.85
C PHE A 143 0.35 -7.65 5.80
N ALA A 144 -0.09 -7.52 4.54
CA ALA A 144 0.37 -8.38 3.46
C ALA A 144 1.88 -8.26 3.21
N ASN A 145 2.41 -7.03 3.19
CA ASN A 145 3.83 -6.78 2.88
C ASN A 145 4.78 -7.02 4.06
N ALA A 146 4.40 -6.59 5.28
CA ALA A 146 5.29 -6.58 6.44
C ALA A 146 5.10 -7.78 7.38
N THR A 147 3.95 -8.45 7.35
CA THR A 147 3.62 -9.55 8.27
C THR A 147 3.42 -10.86 7.52
N LEU A 148 2.47 -10.90 6.58
CA LEU A 148 2.12 -12.13 5.87
C LEU A 148 3.25 -12.61 4.95
N SER A 149 3.84 -11.71 4.16
CA SER A 149 4.92 -12.07 3.22
C SER A 149 6.14 -12.68 3.94
N PRO A 150 6.71 -12.10 5.00
CA PRO A 150 7.78 -12.74 5.74
C PRO A 150 7.37 -14.09 6.33
N ALA A 151 6.16 -14.20 6.88
CA ALA A 151 5.66 -15.46 7.44
C ALA A 151 5.53 -16.57 6.40
N LEU A 152 5.19 -16.23 5.15
CA LEU A 152 5.06 -17.21 4.06
C LEU A 152 6.42 -17.61 3.46
N PHE A 153 7.37 -16.69 3.32
CA PHE A 153 8.57 -16.88 2.52
C PHE A 153 9.85 -17.08 3.32
N THR A 154 9.87 -16.72 4.61
CA THR A 154 11.02 -17.02 5.49
C THR A 154 10.83 -18.38 6.15
N GLU A 155 11.75 -19.31 5.96
CA GLU A 155 11.65 -20.70 6.43
C GLU A 155 11.29 -20.79 7.92
N LYS A 156 12.03 -20.08 8.78
CA LYS A 156 11.77 -20.03 10.22
C LYS A 156 10.36 -19.56 10.55
N GLN A 157 9.90 -18.46 9.92
CA GLN A 157 8.58 -17.90 10.21
C GLN A 157 7.44 -18.74 9.62
N ARG A 158 7.72 -19.50 8.55
CA ARG A 158 6.74 -20.42 7.96
C ARG A 158 6.33 -21.52 8.93
N THR A 159 7.21 -21.94 9.82
CA THR A 159 6.92 -22.95 10.85
C THR A 159 6.32 -22.35 12.12
N THR A 160 6.64 -21.12 12.47
CA THR A 160 6.25 -20.50 13.76
C THR A 160 5.07 -19.53 13.62
N GLU A 161 5.12 -18.60 12.68
CA GLU A 161 4.13 -17.50 12.56
C GLU A 161 3.02 -17.78 11.54
N MET A 162 3.36 -18.39 10.40
CA MET A 162 2.40 -18.63 9.33
C MET A 162 1.13 -19.36 9.80
N PRO A 163 1.21 -20.49 10.58
CA PRO A 163 0.00 -21.20 10.97
C PRO A 163 -0.97 -20.32 11.77
N ARG A 164 -0.45 -19.52 12.71
CA ARG A 164 -1.25 -18.61 13.54
C ARG A 164 -1.94 -17.53 12.68
N LEU A 165 -1.20 -16.95 11.74
CA LEU A 165 -1.75 -15.93 10.83
C LEU A 165 -2.81 -16.50 9.89
N LEU A 166 -2.60 -17.72 9.37
CA LEU A 166 -3.57 -18.37 8.48
C LEU A 166 -4.85 -18.78 9.22
N VAL A 167 -4.76 -19.21 10.48
CA VAL A 167 -5.96 -19.46 11.31
C VAL A 167 -6.78 -18.19 11.47
N ALA A 168 -6.16 -17.08 11.86
CA ALA A 168 -6.84 -15.80 12.02
C ALA A 168 -7.44 -15.29 10.71
N LEU A 169 -6.67 -15.35 9.62
CA LEU A 169 -7.14 -14.93 8.30
C LEU A 169 -8.30 -15.80 7.81
N ASN A 170 -8.24 -17.11 8.04
CA ASN A 170 -9.32 -18.04 7.68
C ASN A 170 -10.62 -17.72 8.44
N GLN A 171 -10.53 -17.36 9.73
CA GLN A 171 -11.70 -16.91 10.51
C GLN A 171 -12.30 -15.61 9.95
N ILE A 172 -11.45 -14.63 9.61
CA ILE A 172 -11.89 -13.36 9.04
C ILE A 172 -12.64 -13.56 7.72
N LEU A 173 -12.16 -14.49 6.88
CA LEU A 173 -12.71 -14.75 5.55
C LEU A 173 -13.96 -15.65 5.53
N GLN A 174 -14.38 -16.26 6.65
CA GLN A 174 -15.51 -17.18 6.70
C GLN A 174 -16.81 -16.61 6.11
N ASN A 175 -17.05 -15.29 6.34
CA ASN A 175 -18.27 -14.62 5.92
C ASN A 175 -18.00 -13.39 5.04
N LYS A 176 -16.86 -13.36 4.36
CA LYS A 176 -16.44 -12.22 3.54
C LYS A 176 -16.02 -12.65 2.15
N SER A 177 -16.57 -11.98 1.15
CA SER A 177 -16.12 -12.09 -0.23
C SER A 177 -14.91 -11.19 -0.51
N PHE A 178 -14.77 -10.08 0.23
CA PHE A 178 -13.68 -9.11 0.14
C PHE A 178 -13.22 -8.71 1.54
N LEU A 179 -11.96 -8.31 1.69
CA LEU A 179 -11.37 -7.93 2.97
C LEU A 179 -11.94 -6.62 3.52
N VAL A 180 -12.23 -5.67 2.63
CA VAL A 180 -12.81 -4.36 2.97
C VAL A 180 -13.99 -4.07 2.05
N GLY A 181 -15.10 -3.65 2.62
CA GLY A 181 -16.30 -3.30 1.86
C GLY A 181 -16.91 -4.48 1.10
N ASN A 182 -17.53 -4.18 -0.05
CA ASN A 182 -18.29 -5.14 -0.87
C ASN A 182 -17.71 -5.31 -2.28
N SER A 183 -16.50 -4.86 -2.53
CA SER A 183 -15.84 -4.94 -3.84
C SER A 183 -14.34 -5.16 -3.68
N LEU A 184 -13.72 -5.65 -4.76
CA LEU A 184 -12.27 -5.84 -4.82
C LEU A 184 -11.54 -4.51 -4.55
N SER A 185 -10.53 -4.57 -3.71
CA SER A 185 -9.72 -3.43 -3.32
C SER A 185 -8.22 -3.77 -3.33
N ALA A 186 -7.37 -2.77 -3.12
CA ALA A 186 -5.93 -2.98 -2.95
C ALA A 186 -5.59 -3.95 -1.81
N ALA A 187 -6.45 -4.08 -0.81
CA ALA A 187 -6.34 -5.06 0.28
C ALA A 187 -6.37 -6.50 -0.25
N ASP A 188 -7.36 -6.80 -1.08
CA ASP A 188 -7.54 -8.13 -1.68
C ASP A 188 -6.38 -8.45 -2.64
N ILE A 189 -6.03 -7.49 -3.49
CA ILE A 189 -4.89 -7.61 -4.41
C ILE A 189 -3.61 -7.99 -3.66
N ALA A 190 -3.29 -7.29 -2.58
CA ALA A 190 -2.08 -7.54 -1.81
C ALA A 190 -2.09 -8.92 -1.13
N VAL A 191 -3.16 -9.24 -0.39
CA VAL A 191 -3.24 -10.50 0.38
C VAL A 191 -3.31 -11.71 -0.54
N VAL A 192 -4.19 -11.68 -1.55
CA VAL A 192 -4.34 -12.79 -2.53
C VAL A 192 -3.03 -13.05 -3.25
N SER A 193 -2.33 -12.01 -3.67
CA SER A 193 -1.06 -12.17 -4.40
C SER A 193 -0.02 -12.94 -3.58
N TYR A 194 0.16 -12.60 -2.30
CA TYR A 194 1.11 -13.32 -1.45
C TYR A 194 0.68 -14.75 -1.13
N LEU A 195 -0.60 -14.98 -0.86
CA LEU A 195 -1.12 -16.33 -0.66
C LEU A 195 -0.93 -17.18 -1.93
N TYR A 196 -1.24 -16.63 -3.10
CA TYR A 196 -1.06 -17.34 -4.37
C TYR A 196 0.42 -17.60 -4.68
N TYR A 197 1.30 -16.62 -4.47
CA TYR A 197 2.74 -16.81 -4.63
C TYR A 197 3.28 -17.89 -3.69
N ALA A 198 2.81 -17.93 -2.44
CA ALA A 198 3.24 -18.97 -1.52
C ALA A 198 2.79 -20.36 -1.95
N LYS A 199 1.58 -20.49 -2.52
CA LYS A 199 1.07 -21.73 -3.10
C LYS A 199 1.97 -22.24 -4.23
N ILE A 200 2.38 -21.37 -5.15
CA ILE A 200 3.12 -21.78 -6.36
C ILE A 200 4.64 -21.80 -6.20
N LEU A 201 5.21 -20.97 -5.32
CA LEU A 201 6.67 -20.83 -5.20
C LEU A 201 7.27 -21.66 -4.05
N VAL A 202 6.52 -21.85 -2.97
CA VAL A 202 6.97 -22.57 -1.77
C VAL A 202 6.00 -23.66 -1.32
N ALA A 203 5.07 -24.05 -2.20
CA ALA A 203 4.12 -25.15 -2.04
C ALA A 203 3.27 -25.10 -0.76
N VAL A 204 2.90 -23.91 -0.27
CA VAL A 204 2.01 -23.78 0.88
C VAL A 204 0.65 -24.38 0.54
N ASN A 205 0.19 -25.29 1.41
CA ASN A 205 -1.10 -25.95 1.26
C ASN A 205 -2.14 -25.30 2.18
N TYR A 206 -3.27 -24.91 1.61
CA TYR A 206 -4.38 -24.25 2.31
C TYR A 206 -5.55 -25.19 2.60
N ASN A 207 -5.44 -26.52 2.45
CA ASN A 207 -6.56 -27.46 2.62
C ASN A 207 -7.20 -27.39 4.02
N GLN A 208 -6.42 -27.13 5.06
CA GLN A 208 -6.93 -26.94 6.42
C GLN A 208 -7.52 -25.54 6.69
N TYR A 209 -7.52 -24.66 5.68
CA TYR A 209 -8.03 -23.29 5.75
C TYR A 209 -9.09 -23.06 4.67
N PRO A 210 -10.31 -23.64 4.83
CA PRO A 210 -11.31 -23.69 3.75
C PRO A 210 -11.77 -22.30 3.27
N ALA A 211 -11.85 -21.31 4.17
CA ALA A 211 -12.23 -19.96 3.77
C ALA A 211 -11.15 -19.28 2.92
N ILE A 212 -9.86 -19.47 3.26
CA ILE A 212 -8.73 -19.00 2.43
C ILE A 212 -8.76 -19.69 1.08
N ASN A 213 -8.98 -21.01 1.03
CA ASN A 213 -9.03 -21.75 -0.22
C ASN A 213 -10.17 -21.28 -1.12
N SER A 214 -11.37 -21.10 -0.56
CA SER A 214 -12.54 -20.55 -1.28
C SER A 214 -12.27 -19.15 -1.82
N TYR A 215 -11.70 -18.29 -0.99
CA TYR A 215 -11.34 -16.92 -1.35
C TYR A 215 -10.32 -16.88 -2.51
N LEU A 216 -9.24 -17.66 -2.41
CA LEU A 216 -8.25 -17.77 -3.49
C LEU A 216 -8.86 -18.31 -4.79
N ASN A 217 -9.70 -19.33 -4.70
CA ASN A 217 -10.38 -19.90 -5.88
C ASN A 217 -11.29 -18.87 -6.54
N THR A 218 -12.06 -18.11 -5.76
CA THR A 218 -12.92 -17.04 -6.26
C THR A 218 -12.10 -15.97 -6.98
N MET A 219 -11.00 -15.51 -6.38
CA MET A 219 -10.13 -14.51 -7.01
C MET A 219 -9.46 -15.05 -8.27
N ALA A 220 -9.07 -16.32 -8.29
CA ALA A 220 -8.46 -16.98 -9.46
C ALA A 220 -9.42 -17.17 -10.65
N THR A 221 -10.73 -17.04 -10.47
CA THR A 221 -11.69 -17.06 -11.60
C THR A 221 -11.69 -15.76 -12.40
N ARG A 222 -11.22 -14.65 -11.82
CA ARG A 222 -11.24 -13.33 -12.45
C ARG A 222 -10.36 -13.31 -13.70
N PRO A 223 -10.85 -12.73 -14.82
CA PRO A 223 -10.08 -12.67 -16.06
C PRO A 223 -8.73 -11.96 -15.88
N ASP A 224 -8.72 -10.85 -15.16
CA ASP A 224 -7.53 -10.02 -14.97
C ASP A 224 -6.47 -10.70 -14.08
N PHE A 225 -6.93 -11.50 -13.09
CA PHE A 225 -6.03 -12.38 -12.34
C PHE A 225 -5.38 -13.41 -13.26
N LYS A 226 -6.17 -14.12 -14.09
CA LYS A 226 -5.66 -15.14 -15.03
C LYS A 226 -4.67 -14.56 -16.02
N ASN A 227 -4.93 -13.34 -16.46
CA ASN A 227 -4.09 -12.65 -17.45
C ASN A 227 -2.78 -12.10 -16.88
N THR A 228 -2.64 -12.01 -15.56
CA THR A 228 -1.49 -11.43 -14.87
C THR A 228 -0.82 -12.43 -13.92
N ILE A 229 -1.27 -12.54 -12.69
CA ILE A 229 -0.70 -13.44 -11.67
C ILE A 229 -0.86 -14.91 -12.06
N GLY A 230 -1.97 -15.28 -12.64
CA GLY A 230 -2.29 -16.66 -13.03
C GLY A 230 -1.50 -17.21 -14.22
N LYS A 231 -0.82 -16.35 -14.99
CA LYS A 231 0.06 -16.77 -16.11
C LYS A 231 1.39 -17.38 -15.70
N ARG A 232 1.69 -17.48 -14.41
CA ARG A 232 2.97 -17.96 -13.87
C ARG A 232 3.04 -19.48 -13.76
#